data_f6ba68ec3fe22671b8d128f7daff20a3
#
_entry.id   f6ba68ec3fe22671b8d128f7daff20a3
#
_cell.length_a   1.000
_cell.length_b   1.000
_cell.length_c   1.000
_cell.angle_alpha   90.00
_cell.angle_beta   90.00
_cell.angle_gamma   90.00
#
_symmetry.space_group_name_H-M   'P 1'
#
loop_
_entity.id
_entity.type
_entity.pdbx_description
1 polymer ?
#
loop_
_entity_poly.entity_id
_entity_poly.type
_entity_poly.pdbx_seq_one_letter_code
_entity_poly.pdbx_strand_id
1 'polypeptide(L)'
;MKSLRCINSFCFALLSFWIVGQEITIVDGFTNEALEGVAIYNKNKTLGTITNSKGVANLSIFPLGETVYLQFYGFKIESIKISSKELSKNFRFPIQAENETLDEVILSVARNATKRSKIAEKVNIISIKDISNRRPTSGAELVGLSPGIRIQKSQGGGGSPVIRGFEANRLLLVVDGVRLNNAIYRSGHLQNSLTIHPNMIERVEVVYGSSSVGYGSDALGGVVHYYTKNPLINNEKK
;
A
#
# COMPACT_ATOMS: atom_id res chain seq x y z
N MET A 1 26.87 -64.68 -35.50
CA MET A 1 25.59 -63.91 -35.36
C MET A 1 25.14 -63.61 -33.92
N LYS A 2 25.71 -64.16 -32.90
CA LYS A 2 25.33 -63.85 -31.47
C LYS A 2 26.00 -62.58 -30.89
N SER A 3 27.18 -62.18 -31.37
CA SER A 3 27.90 -60.99 -30.85
C SER A 3 27.29 -59.66 -31.34
N LEU A 4 26.64 -59.62 -32.48
CA LEU A 4 26.04 -58.37 -33.03
C LEU A 4 24.75 -57.95 -32.30
N ARG A 5 24.05 -58.91 -31.68
CA ARG A 5 22.84 -58.64 -30.87
C ARG A 5 23.12 -58.02 -29.53
N CYS A 6 24.24 -58.32 -28.88
CA CYS A 6 24.63 -57.74 -27.60
C CYS A 6 25.09 -56.29 -27.75
N ILE A 7 25.74 -55.89 -28.84
CA ILE A 7 26.21 -54.52 -29.08
C ILE A 7 25.02 -53.60 -29.35
N ASN A 8 23.99 -54.06 -30.06
CA ASN A 8 22.80 -53.24 -30.31
C ASN A 8 21.94 -53.03 -29.03
N SER A 9 21.90 -54.01 -28.13
CA SER A 9 21.18 -53.87 -26.84
C SER A 9 21.89 -52.94 -25.88
N PHE A 10 23.23 -52.87 -25.90
CA PHE A 10 24.02 -52.00 -25.06
C PHE A 10 23.98 -50.54 -25.54
N CYS A 11 23.87 -50.32 -26.87
CA CYS A 11 23.71 -48.94 -27.43
C CYS A 11 22.35 -48.33 -27.12
N PHE A 12 21.28 -49.14 -27.00
CA PHE A 12 19.95 -48.67 -26.66
C PHE A 12 19.80 -48.30 -25.15
N ALA A 13 20.60 -48.93 -24.27
CA ALA A 13 20.62 -48.62 -22.85
C ALA A 13 21.34 -47.31 -22.52
N LEU A 14 22.20 -46.78 -23.41
CA LEU A 14 22.91 -45.52 -23.22
C LEU A 14 22.11 -44.27 -23.65
N LEU A 15 20.99 -44.43 -24.34
CA LEU A 15 20.14 -43.32 -24.81
C LEU A 15 19.11 -42.85 -23.79
N SER A 16 19.00 -43.50 -22.62
CA SER A 16 17.95 -43.23 -21.64
C SER A 16 18.36 -42.20 -20.54
N PHE A 17 19.46 -41.46 -20.68
CA PHE A 17 20.02 -40.70 -19.58
C PHE A 17 20.03 -39.18 -19.74
N TRP A 18 19.12 -38.58 -20.50
CA TRP A 18 19.08 -37.12 -20.55
C TRP A 18 17.66 -36.55 -20.41
N ILE A 19 16.95 -36.95 -19.36
CA ILE A 19 15.84 -36.13 -18.90
C ILE A 19 16.42 -35.17 -17.86
N VAL A 20 17.00 -34.07 -18.30
CA VAL A 20 17.31 -32.94 -17.45
C VAL A 20 15.98 -32.33 -17.04
N GLY A 21 15.60 -32.49 -15.79
CA GLY A 21 14.42 -31.82 -15.25
C GLY A 21 14.60 -30.31 -15.41
N GLN A 22 13.71 -29.71 -16.18
CA GLN A 22 13.63 -28.27 -16.41
C GLN A 22 12.98 -27.64 -15.17
N GLU A 23 13.72 -27.43 -14.13
CA GLU A 23 13.23 -26.96 -12.83
C GLU A 23 13.77 -25.55 -12.53
N ILE A 24 12.88 -24.69 -12.04
CA ILE A 24 13.22 -23.37 -11.54
C ILE A 24 12.87 -23.29 -10.06
N THR A 25 13.71 -22.62 -9.27
CA THR A 25 13.42 -22.32 -7.87
C THR A 25 13.08 -20.85 -7.71
N ILE A 26 11.88 -20.57 -7.22
CA ILE A 26 11.43 -19.20 -6.96
C ILE A 26 11.74 -18.84 -5.51
N VAL A 27 12.35 -17.68 -5.31
CA VAL A 27 12.75 -17.18 -3.99
C VAL A 27 12.29 -15.75 -3.79
N ASP A 28 12.11 -15.36 -2.53
CA ASP A 28 11.91 -13.98 -2.14
C ASP A 28 13.19 -13.18 -2.40
N GLY A 29 13.10 -12.08 -3.11
CA GLY A 29 14.24 -11.22 -3.47
C GLY A 29 14.91 -10.53 -2.28
N PHE A 30 14.25 -10.45 -1.12
CA PHE A 30 14.78 -9.83 0.09
C PHE A 30 15.31 -10.86 1.09
N THR A 31 14.51 -11.88 1.44
CA THR A 31 14.87 -12.90 2.44
C THR A 31 15.66 -14.06 1.83
N ASN A 32 15.61 -14.23 0.51
CA ASN A 32 16.19 -15.35 -0.23
C ASN A 32 15.60 -16.72 0.14
N GLU A 33 14.45 -16.73 0.82
CA GLU A 33 13.71 -17.93 1.18
C GLU A 33 12.92 -18.46 -0.03
N ALA A 34 12.76 -19.79 -0.09
CA ALA A 34 12.01 -20.45 -1.14
C ALA A 34 10.50 -20.19 -0.97
N LEU A 35 9.81 -19.83 -2.06
CA LEU A 35 8.38 -19.50 -2.04
C LEU A 35 7.53 -20.65 -2.57
N GLU A 36 6.72 -21.23 -1.70
CA GLU A 36 5.71 -22.23 -2.03
C GLU A 36 4.44 -21.58 -2.58
N GLY A 37 3.81 -22.21 -3.57
CA GLY A 37 2.51 -21.76 -4.09
C GLY A 37 2.57 -20.63 -5.12
N VAL A 38 3.74 -20.30 -5.66
CA VAL A 38 3.87 -19.34 -6.76
C VAL A 38 3.26 -19.92 -8.01
N ALA A 39 2.24 -19.27 -8.58
CA ALA A 39 1.63 -19.65 -9.82
C ALA A 39 2.47 -19.17 -11.01
N ILE A 40 2.82 -20.08 -11.92
CA ILE A 40 3.56 -19.80 -13.15
C ILE A 40 2.66 -20.18 -14.31
N TYR A 41 2.35 -19.24 -15.18
CA TYR A 41 1.43 -19.44 -16.29
C TYR A 41 1.85 -18.68 -17.56
N ASN A 42 1.40 -19.14 -18.73
CA ASN A 42 1.63 -18.44 -19.99
C ASN A 42 0.64 -17.28 -20.18
N LYS A 43 0.89 -16.42 -21.16
CA LYS A 43 0.08 -15.21 -21.43
C LYS A 43 -1.43 -15.51 -21.56
N ASN A 44 -1.78 -16.62 -22.16
CA ASN A 44 -3.17 -17.02 -22.40
C ASN A 44 -3.79 -17.83 -21.24
N LYS A 45 -3.02 -18.10 -20.17
CA LYS A 45 -3.42 -18.93 -19.03
C LYS A 45 -3.90 -20.33 -19.39
N THR A 46 -3.41 -20.86 -20.52
CA THR A 46 -3.74 -22.22 -20.98
C THR A 46 -2.82 -23.28 -20.39
N LEU A 47 -1.58 -22.89 -20.06
CA LEU A 47 -0.58 -23.73 -19.40
C LEU A 47 -0.19 -23.07 -18.08
N GLY A 48 -0.08 -23.87 -17.03
CA GLY A 48 0.31 -23.37 -15.72
C GLY A 48 0.88 -24.46 -14.81
N THR A 49 1.74 -24.07 -13.88
CA THR A 49 2.30 -24.89 -12.82
C THR A 49 2.41 -24.06 -11.53
N ILE A 50 2.65 -24.74 -10.41
CA ILE A 50 2.76 -24.10 -9.08
C ILE A 50 4.02 -24.61 -8.42
N THR A 51 4.75 -23.74 -7.67
CA THR A 51 5.91 -24.15 -6.91
C THR A 51 5.53 -25.02 -5.70
N ASN A 52 6.35 -26.02 -5.43
CA ASN A 52 6.20 -26.90 -4.27
C ASN A 52 6.76 -26.28 -2.98
N SER A 53 6.75 -27.02 -1.85
CA SER A 53 7.26 -26.59 -0.55
C SER A 53 8.76 -26.20 -0.52
N LYS A 54 9.51 -26.55 -1.54
CA LYS A 54 10.91 -26.14 -1.74
C LYS A 54 11.05 -24.96 -2.72
N GLY A 55 9.94 -24.35 -3.13
CA GLY A 55 9.91 -23.27 -4.11
C GLY A 55 10.22 -23.71 -5.54
N VAL A 56 10.20 -25.02 -5.82
CA VAL A 56 10.59 -25.57 -7.12
C VAL A 56 9.37 -25.82 -7.98
N ALA A 57 9.43 -25.39 -9.25
CA ALA A 57 8.44 -25.68 -10.27
C ALA A 57 9.08 -26.28 -11.52
N ASN A 58 8.33 -27.16 -12.19
CA ASN A 58 8.74 -27.77 -13.45
C ASN A 58 8.25 -26.91 -14.62
N LEU A 59 9.19 -26.46 -15.47
CA LEU A 59 8.92 -25.63 -16.64
C LEU A 59 8.81 -26.42 -17.95
N SER A 60 8.96 -27.73 -17.93
CA SER A 60 8.92 -28.57 -19.15
C SER A 60 7.59 -28.54 -19.91
N ILE A 61 6.52 -28.07 -19.26
CA ILE A 61 5.20 -27.90 -19.88
C ILE A 61 5.13 -26.71 -20.83
N PHE A 62 6.10 -25.77 -20.75
CA PHE A 62 6.12 -24.57 -21.56
C PHE A 62 7.11 -24.71 -22.72
N PRO A 63 6.75 -24.28 -23.94
CA PRO A 63 7.66 -24.24 -25.07
C PRO A 63 8.86 -23.33 -24.85
N LEU A 64 10.01 -23.70 -25.43
CA LEU A 64 11.18 -22.83 -25.46
C LEU A 64 10.86 -21.51 -26.18
N GLY A 65 11.30 -20.39 -25.60
CA GLY A 65 11.05 -19.06 -26.14
C GLY A 65 9.74 -18.42 -25.69
N GLU A 66 8.87 -19.17 -24.99
CA GLU A 66 7.63 -18.63 -24.45
C GLU A 66 7.91 -17.72 -23.22
N THR A 67 7.09 -16.68 -23.06
CA THR A 67 7.12 -15.82 -21.88
C THR A 67 6.10 -16.32 -20.88
N VAL A 68 6.55 -16.64 -19.67
CA VAL A 68 5.69 -17.04 -18.55
C VAL A 68 5.64 -15.94 -17.51
N TYR A 69 4.53 -15.87 -16.80
CA TYR A 69 4.28 -14.90 -15.73
C TYR A 69 4.27 -15.64 -14.40
N LEU A 70 4.92 -15.02 -13.41
CA LEU A 70 4.97 -15.52 -12.05
C LEU A 70 4.06 -14.64 -11.20
N GLN A 71 3.13 -15.23 -10.49
CA GLN A 71 2.19 -14.53 -9.63
C GLN A 71 2.16 -15.18 -8.26
N PHE A 72 2.37 -14.36 -7.24
CA PHE A 72 2.24 -14.76 -5.85
C PHE A 72 1.58 -13.64 -5.04
N TYR A 73 0.79 -13.98 -4.05
CA TYR A 73 0.10 -12.98 -3.24
C TYR A 73 1.10 -12.11 -2.48
N GLY A 74 0.97 -10.79 -2.59
CA GLY A 74 1.89 -9.82 -1.97
C GLY A 74 3.21 -9.59 -2.71
N PHE A 75 3.35 -10.12 -3.94
CA PHE A 75 4.53 -9.93 -4.79
C PHE A 75 4.15 -9.34 -6.14
N LYS A 76 5.07 -8.59 -6.75
CA LYS A 76 4.90 -8.07 -8.12
C LYS A 76 4.83 -9.22 -9.10
N ILE A 77 3.93 -9.08 -10.09
CA ILE A 77 3.89 -10.03 -11.21
C ILE A 77 5.16 -9.82 -12.02
N GLU A 78 6.01 -10.83 -12.02
CA GLU A 78 7.23 -10.85 -12.82
C GLU A 78 7.04 -11.72 -14.06
N SER A 79 7.83 -11.48 -15.09
CA SER A 79 7.80 -12.30 -16.30
C SER A 79 9.20 -12.76 -16.68
N ILE A 80 9.28 -14.01 -17.14
CA ILE A 80 10.53 -14.61 -17.59
C ILE A 80 10.32 -15.26 -18.93
N LYS A 81 11.30 -15.11 -19.83
CA LYS A 81 11.31 -15.79 -21.11
C LYS A 81 12.09 -17.10 -20.96
N ILE A 82 11.45 -18.21 -21.25
CA ILE A 82 12.05 -19.53 -21.12
C ILE A 82 13.17 -19.71 -22.15
N SER A 83 14.40 -19.76 -21.68
CA SER A 83 15.57 -20.06 -22.49
C SER A 83 16.35 -21.22 -21.88
N SER A 84 17.38 -21.68 -22.57
CA SER A 84 18.25 -22.76 -22.08
C SER A 84 18.96 -22.41 -20.77
N LYS A 85 19.09 -21.14 -20.42
CA LYS A 85 19.71 -20.66 -19.17
C LYS A 85 18.79 -20.88 -17.98
N GLU A 86 17.50 -20.56 -18.11
CA GLU A 86 16.49 -20.74 -17.08
C GLU A 86 16.13 -22.21 -16.86
N LEU A 87 16.47 -23.06 -17.84
CA LEU A 87 16.30 -24.50 -17.77
C LEU A 87 17.50 -25.24 -17.17
N SER A 88 18.55 -24.51 -16.76
CA SER A 88 19.72 -25.14 -16.11
C SER A 88 19.38 -25.57 -14.68
N LYS A 89 19.96 -26.69 -14.21
CA LYS A 89 19.82 -27.14 -12.83
C LYS A 89 20.20 -26.02 -11.85
N ASN A 90 19.33 -25.79 -10.86
CA ASN A 90 19.50 -24.78 -9.78
C ASN A 90 19.34 -23.32 -10.20
N PHE A 91 18.62 -23.00 -11.28
CA PHE A 91 18.30 -21.62 -11.59
C PHE A 91 17.33 -21.06 -10.52
N ARG A 92 17.78 -20.05 -9.78
CA ARG A 92 17.00 -19.36 -8.76
C ARG A 92 16.51 -18.02 -9.32
N PHE A 93 15.23 -17.78 -9.23
CA PHE A 93 14.62 -16.54 -9.69
C PHE A 93 14.02 -15.78 -8.51
N PRO A 94 14.57 -14.60 -8.18
CA PRO A 94 14.03 -13.79 -7.12
C PRO A 94 12.82 -13.01 -7.62
N ILE A 95 11.71 -13.03 -6.87
CA ILE A 95 10.57 -12.13 -7.07
C ILE A 95 10.52 -11.09 -5.96
N GLN A 96 10.10 -9.87 -6.30
CA GLN A 96 10.06 -8.76 -5.36
C GLN A 96 8.70 -8.65 -4.71
N ALA A 97 8.67 -8.50 -3.39
CA ALA A 97 7.45 -8.19 -2.67
C ALA A 97 6.86 -6.87 -3.21
N GLU A 98 5.59 -6.88 -3.49
CA GLU A 98 4.85 -5.68 -3.84
C GLU A 98 4.58 -4.92 -2.55
N ASN A 99 5.37 -3.89 -2.29
CA ASN A 99 4.99 -2.89 -1.32
C ASN A 99 3.82 -2.11 -1.91
N GLU A 100 2.62 -2.69 -1.89
CA GLU A 100 1.42 -1.88 -2.02
C GLU A 100 1.38 -0.93 -0.83
N THR A 101 2.00 0.22 -0.95
CA THR A 101 1.46 1.40 -0.31
C THR A 101 0.10 1.58 -0.96
N LEU A 102 -0.96 1.11 -0.29
CA LEU A 102 -2.33 1.41 -0.69
C LEU A 102 -2.35 2.90 -0.98
N ASP A 103 -2.60 3.27 -2.25
CA ASP A 103 -2.68 4.66 -2.67
C ASP A 103 -3.74 5.31 -1.79
N GLU A 104 -3.27 6.06 -0.79
CA GLU A 104 -4.11 6.69 0.20
C GLU A 104 -5.05 7.67 -0.51
N VAL A 105 -6.34 7.41 -0.41
CA VAL A 105 -7.36 8.22 -1.05
C VAL A 105 -7.61 9.45 -0.19
N ILE A 106 -7.40 10.63 -0.77
CA ILE A 106 -7.60 11.92 -0.12
C ILE A 106 -8.94 12.50 -0.56
N LEU A 107 -9.76 12.89 0.39
CA LEU A 107 -11.08 13.48 0.14
C LEU A 107 -11.06 15.00 0.25
N SER A 108 -10.12 15.57 0.99
CA SER A 108 -10.13 16.99 1.35
C SER A 108 -9.75 17.95 0.22
N VAL A 109 -8.99 17.53 -0.79
CA VAL A 109 -8.44 18.45 -1.79
C VAL A 109 -9.39 18.70 -2.96
N ALA A 110 -10.15 17.72 -3.41
CA ALA A 110 -10.86 17.79 -4.70
C ALA A 110 -12.38 17.60 -4.61
N ARG A 111 -13.01 17.66 -3.44
CA ARG A 111 -14.42 17.28 -3.20
C ARG A 111 -14.77 15.84 -3.63
N ASN A 112 -13.90 15.20 -4.39
CA ASN A 112 -14.02 13.81 -4.83
C ASN A 112 -12.82 13.01 -4.33
N ALA A 113 -13.03 11.74 -4.05
CA ALA A 113 -11.97 10.82 -3.68
C ALA A 113 -10.88 10.79 -4.75
N THR A 114 -9.69 11.30 -4.43
CA THR A 114 -8.57 11.41 -5.37
C THR A 114 -7.35 10.71 -4.79
N LYS A 115 -6.63 9.96 -5.61
CA LYS A 115 -5.39 9.32 -5.20
C LYS A 115 -4.34 10.37 -4.85
N ARG A 116 -3.63 10.17 -3.74
CA ARG A 116 -2.57 11.09 -3.26
C ARG A 116 -1.54 11.42 -4.35
N SER A 117 -1.19 10.45 -5.20
CA SER A 117 -0.26 10.62 -6.31
C SER A 117 -0.69 11.65 -7.36
N LYS A 118 -1.98 12.00 -7.41
CA LYS A 118 -2.56 12.97 -8.35
C LYS A 118 -2.78 14.37 -7.75
N ILE A 119 -2.39 14.56 -6.49
CA ILE A 119 -2.60 15.82 -5.76
C ILE A 119 -1.28 16.57 -5.70
N ALA A 120 -1.29 17.83 -6.19
CA ALA A 120 -0.11 18.70 -6.20
C ALA A 120 0.20 19.29 -4.81
N GLU A 121 -0.82 19.46 -3.97
CA GLU A 121 -0.71 20.01 -2.63
C GLU A 121 -0.07 19.02 -1.67
N LYS A 122 0.71 19.52 -0.72
CA LYS A 122 1.22 18.71 0.37
C LYS A 122 0.07 18.37 1.31
N VAL A 123 -0.29 17.09 1.39
CA VAL A 123 -1.28 16.57 2.34
C VAL A 123 -0.61 15.62 3.31
N ASN A 124 -0.94 15.73 4.58
CA ASN A 124 -0.56 14.76 5.60
C ASN A 124 -1.81 14.14 6.19
N ILE A 125 -1.81 12.82 6.36
CA ILE A 125 -2.92 12.07 6.91
C ILE A 125 -2.48 11.50 8.26
N ILE A 126 -3.32 11.70 9.27
CA ILE A 126 -3.20 11.09 10.59
C ILE A 126 -4.23 9.98 10.64
N SER A 127 -3.75 8.76 10.60
CA SER A 127 -4.60 7.56 10.55
C SER A 127 -5.16 7.19 11.93
N ILE A 128 -6.19 6.34 11.95
CA ILE A 128 -6.71 5.76 13.20
C ILE A 128 -5.61 5.03 14.00
N LYS A 129 -4.63 4.42 13.31
CA LYS A 129 -3.49 3.76 13.94
C LYS A 129 -2.59 4.74 14.68
N ASP A 130 -2.33 5.91 14.08
CA ASP A 130 -1.54 6.97 14.71
C ASP A 130 -2.26 7.53 15.94
N ILE A 131 -3.58 7.74 15.83
CA ILE A 131 -4.43 8.20 16.93
C ILE A 131 -4.39 7.19 18.09
N SER A 132 -4.57 5.93 17.80
CA SER A 132 -4.58 4.84 18.77
C SER A 132 -3.22 4.66 19.47
N ASN A 133 -2.11 4.80 18.73
CA ASN A 133 -0.75 4.66 19.28
C ASN A 133 -0.35 5.85 20.15
N ARG A 134 -0.70 7.06 19.73
CA ARG A 134 -0.27 8.30 20.39
C ARG A 134 -1.23 8.82 21.45
N ARG A 135 -2.49 8.39 21.41
CA ARG A 135 -3.56 8.71 22.36
C ARG A 135 -3.64 10.21 22.72
N PRO A 136 -3.83 11.10 21.71
CA PRO A 136 -3.97 12.53 21.98
C PRO A 136 -5.18 12.77 22.87
N THR A 137 -5.09 13.76 23.79
CA THR A 137 -6.16 14.07 24.75
C THR A 137 -7.20 15.04 24.20
N SER A 138 -6.87 15.78 23.14
CA SER A 138 -7.75 16.78 22.54
C SER A 138 -7.62 16.80 21.02
N GLY A 139 -8.62 17.37 20.33
CA GLY A 139 -8.57 17.58 18.88
C GLY A 139 -7.40 18.45 18.44
N ALA A 140 -6.96 19.39 19.27
CA ALA A 140 -5.76 20.19 18.99
C ALA A 140 -4.49 19.34 19.03
N GLU A 141 -4.30 18.51 20.05
CA GLU A 141 -3.17 17.59 20.14
C GLU A 141 -3.14 16.60 18.99
N LEU A 142 -4.33 16.14 18.59
CA LEU A 142 -4.48 15.25 17.44
C LEU A 142 -3.87 15.87 16.18
N VAL A 143 -4.19 17.14 15.88
CA VAL A 143 -3.61 17.84 14.71
C VAL A 143 -2.11 18.08 14.90
N GLY A 144 -1.65 18.27 16.12
CA GLY A 144 -0.23 18.41 16.46
C GLY A 144 0.63 17.19 16.15
N LEU A 145 0.03 16.02 15.86
CA LEU A 145 0.76 14.85 15.38
C LEU A 145 1.28 15.04 13.94
N SER A 146 0.72 16.00 13.21
CA SER A 146 1.12 16.27 11.82
C SER A 146 2.42 17.11 11.80
N PRO A 147 3.40 16.74 10.97
CA PRO A 147 4.65 17.48 10.85
C PRO A 147 4.45 18.94 10.42
N GLY A 148 5.12 19.87 11.10
CA GLY A 148 5.06 21.30 10.76
C GLY A 148 3.85 22.04 11.33
N ILE A 149 3.10 21.40 12.21
CA ILE A 149 2.03 22.04 12.99
C ILE A 149 2.50 22.27 14.44
N ARG A 150 2.36 23.50 14.89
CA ARG A 150 2.54 23.87 16.29
C ARG A 150 1.18 24.10 16.91
N ILE A 151 0.98 23.61 18.11
CA ILE A 151 -0.24 23.91 18.87
C ILE A 151 0.06 24.99 19.88
N GLN A 152 -0.63 26.11 19.76
CA GLN A 152 -0.59 27.19 20.76
C GLN A 152 -1.61 26.89 21.85
N LYS A 153 -1.13 26.55 23.03
CA LYS A 153 -1.96 26.25 24.19
C LYS A 153 -1.93 27.48 25.15
N SER A 154 -3.10 27.98 25.49
CA SER A 154 -3.26 28.99 26.53
C SER A 154 -3.74 28.40 27.85
N GLN A 155 -4.39 27.25 27.84
CA GLN A 155 -4.95 26.53 28.99
C GLN A 155 -4.89 25.01 28.75
N GLY A 156 -5.06 24.23 29.84
CA GLY A 156 -5.18 22.77 29.73
C GLY A 156 -6.43 22.41 28.96
N GLY A 157 -6.26 21.53 27.94
CA GLY A 157 -7.34 21.01 27.12
C GLY A 157 -7.64 21.77 25.83
N GLY A 158 -7.31 23.05 25.72
CA GLY A 158 -7.51 23.88 24.53
C GLY A 158 -6.22 24.13 23.75
N GLY A 159 -6.33 24.38 22.48
CA GLY A 159 -5.20 24.79 21.66
C GLY A 159 -5.62 25.19 20.24
N SER A 160 -4.91 26.18 19.71
CA SER A 160 -5.06 26.61 18.32
C SER A 160 -3.94 26.03 17.46
N PRO A 161 -4.23 25.37 16.35
CA PRO A 161 -3.18 24.93 15.44
C PRO A 161 -2.57 26.13 14.72
N VAL A 162 -1.25 26.09 14.55
CA VAL A 162 -0.48 27.05 13.76
C VAL A 162 0.24 26.28 12.67
N ILE A 163 -0.07 26.58 11.42
CA ILE A 163 0.51 25.93 10.24
C ILE A 163 1.36 26.96 9.49
N ARG A 164 2.68 26.76 9.43
CA ARG A 164 3.62 27.65 8.71
C ARG A 164 3.45 29.14 9.08
N GLY A 165 3.14 29.45 10.34
CA GLY A 165 2.91 30.81 10.83
C GLY A 165 1.49 31.35 10.63
N PHE A 166 0.64 30.62 9.92
CA PHE A 166 -0.79 30.97 9.82
C PHE A 166 -1.55 30.40 11.00
N GLU A 167 -2.40 31.21 11.58
CA GLU A 167 -3.21 30.88 12.76
C GLU A 167 -4.62 31.46 12.64
N ALA A 168 -5.47 31.09 13.57
CA ALA A 168 -6.81 31.63 13.76
C ALA A 168 -7.69 31.46 12.48
N ASN A 169 -8.31 32.56 12.01
CA ASN A 169 -9.22 32.60 10.89
C ASN A 169 -8.57 32.36 9.50
N ARG A 170 -7.25 32.15 9.46
CA ARG A 170 -6.52 31.80 8.23
C ARG A 170 -6.35 30.29 8.04
N LEU A 171 -6.78 29.52 9.02
CA LEU A 171 -6.83 28.06 8.97
C LEU A 171 -8.28 27.61 9.02
N LEU A 172 -8.68 26.82 8.05
CA LEU A 172 -10.02 26.25 8.02
C LEU A 172 -10.05 24.90 8.72
N LEU A 173 -10.94 24.78 9.72
CA LEU A 173 -11.28 23.51 10.34
C LEU A 173 -12.59 23.00 9.76
N VAL A 174 -12.63 21.73 9.38
CA VAL A 174 -13.79 21.07 8.78
C VAL A 174 -14.03 19.73 9.50
N VAL A 175 -15.26 19.40 9.81
CA VAL A 175 -15.68 18.10 10.32
C VAL A 175 -16.73 17.53 9.36
N ASP A 176 -16.45 16.39 8.74
CA ASP A 176 -17.33 15.71 7.78
C ASP A 176 -17.94 16.67 6.73
N GLY A 177 -17.13 17.61 6.22
CA GLY A 177 -17.55 18.60 5.25
C GLY A 177 -18.16 19.88 5.82
N VAL A 178 -18.42 19.94 7.13
CA VAL A 178 -18.98 21.12 7.80
C VAL A 178 -17.86 22.00 8.35
N ARG A 179 -17.89 23.29 7.98
CA ARG A 179 -16.90 24.27 8.47
C ARG A 179 -17.15 24.60 9.93
N LEU A 180 -16.08 24.65 10.73
CA LEU A 180 -16.12 25.01 12.15
C LEU A 180 -15.68 26.45 12.44
N ASN A 181 -15.41 27.26 11.43
CA ASN A 181 -14.97 28.62 11.61
C ASN A 181 -16.13 29.50 12.09
N ASN A 182 -16.29 29.61 13.37
CA ASN A 182 -17.29 30.48 13.99
C ASN A 182 -16.66 31.84 14.33
N ALA A 183 -17.31 32.91 13.90
CA ALA A 183 -16.91 34.30 14.15
C ALA A 183 -16.91 34.69 15.66
N ILE A 184 -17.46 33.84 16.51
CA ILE A 184 -17.65 34.10 17.95
C ILE A 184 -16.35 34.00 18.77
N TYR A 185 -15.30 33.36 18.20
CA TYR A 185 -14.08 33.11 18.94
C TYR A 185 -13.15 34.31 18.95
N ARG A 186 -12.66 34.61 20.15
CA ARG A 186 -11.83 35.75 20.52
C ARG A 186 -10.65 35.90 19.55
N SER A 187 -10.59 37.04 18.84
CA SER A 187 -9.51 37.37 17.90
C SER A 187 -9.31 36.36 16.80
N GLY A 188 -10.33 35.56 16.46
CA GLY A 188 -10.25 34.53 15.44
C GLY A 188 -9.46 33.27 15.85
N HIS A 189 -9.05 33.16 17.12
CA HIS A 189 -8.41 31.97 17.62
C HIS A 189 -9.42 30.83 17.77
N LEU A 190 -9.22 29.82 16.97
CA LEU A 190 -10.13 28.66 16.86
C LEU A 190 -9.92 27.71 18.04
N GLN A 191 -10.59 27.98 19.16
CA GLN A 191 -10.68 26.98 20.24
C GLN A 191 -11.65 25.83 19.90
N ASN A 192 -12.15 25.81 18.67
CA ASN A 192 -13.13 24.83 18.18
C ASN A 192 -12.63 23.40 18.19
N SER A 193 -11.33 23.19 18.18
CA SER A 193 -10.75 21.87 18.33
C SER A 193 -11.00 21.23 19.70
N LEU A 194 -11.51 22.01 20.69
CA LEU A 194 -11.96 21.49 21.98
C LEU A 194 -13.21 20.61 21.87
N THR A 195 -14.07 20.90 20.93
CA THR A 195 -15.33 20.15 20.74
C THR A 195 -15.11 18.81 20.04
N ILE A 196 -13.91 18.60 19.50
CA ILE A 196 -13.57 17.39 18.75
C ILE A 196 -12.83 16.43 19.70
N HIS A 197 -13.48 15.33 20.03
CA HIS A 197 -12.86 14.29 20.83
C HIS A 197 -12.13 13.28 19.93
N PRO A 198 -10.83 12.98 20.18
CA PRO A 198 -10.03 12.11 19.31
C PRO A 198 -10.63 10.71 19.08
N ASN A 199 -11.35 10.17 20.07
CA ASN A 199 -11.98 8.83 19.95
C ASN A 199 -13.10 8.78 18.91
N MET A 200 -13.69 9.92 18.52
CA MET A 200 -14.71 10.00 17.48
C MET A 200 -14.13 10.01 16.08
N ILE A 201 -12.83 10.27 15.97
CA ILE A 201 -12.16 10.50 14.69
C ILE A 201 -11.62 9.20 14.13
N GLU A 202 -11.88 8.97 12.84
CA GLU A 202 -11.31 7.89 12.05
C GLU A 202 -9.96 8.29 11.47
N ARG A 203 -9.90 9.51 10.89
CA ARG A 203 -8.67 10.07 10.35
C ARG A 203 -8.74 11.59 10.29
N VAL A 204 -7.58 12.24 10.19
CA VAL A 204 -7.47 13.68 9.92
C VAL A 204 -6.62 13.92 8.71
N GLU A 205 -7.10 14.73 7.78
CA GLU A 205 -6.35 15.17 6.61
C GLU A 205 -5.94 16.63 6.80
N VAL A 206 -4.64 16.89 6.76
CA VAL A 206 -4.08 18.25 6.84
C VAL A 206 -3.55 18.64 5.48
N VAL A 207 -4.19 19.63 4.86
CA VAL A 207 -3.79 20.19 3.57
C VAL A 207 -3.00 21.47 3.82
N TYR A 208 -1.75 21.50 3.36
CA TYR A 208 -0.86 22.65 3.56
C TYR A 208 -0.90 23.59 2.36
N GLY A 209 -0.99 24.86 2.64
CA GLY A 209 -0.96 25.91 1.61
C GLY A 209 -2.34 26.43 1.26
N SER A 210 -2.42 27.19 0.17
CA SER A 210 -3.63 27.88 -0.28
C SER A 210 -4.59 26.92 -0.99
N SER A 211 -5.23 26.03 -0.24
CA SER A 211 -6.34 25.21 -0.77
C SER A 211 -7.64 26.00 -0.90
N SER A 212 -7.54 27.32 -0.91
CA SER A 212 -8.67 28.27 -0.92
C SER A 212 -9.59 28.09 -2.11
N VAL A 213 -9.10 27.58 -3.25
CA VAL A 213 -9.91 27.33 -4.44
C VAL A 213 -11.03 26.33 -4.15
N GLY A 214 -10.78 25.29 -3.34
CA GLY A 214 -11.77 24.28 -2.98
C GLY A 214 -12.66 24.67 -1.78
N TYR A 215 -12.09 25.43 -0.83
CA TYR A 215 -12.72 25.70 0.47
C TYR A 215 -13.07 27.18 0.72
N GLY A 216 -12.56 28.10 -0.08
CA GLY A 216 -12.80 29.55 0.04
C GLY A 216 -11.69 30.29 0.78
N SER A 217 -11.92 31.59 1.03
CA SER A 217 -10.92 32.55 1.53
C SER A 217 -10.33 32.21 2.89
N ASP A 218 -11.05 31.47 3.73
CA ASP A 218 -10.63 31.16 5.10
C ASP A 218 -9.54 30.09 5.16
N ALA A 219 -9.26 29.41 4.05
CA ALA A 219 -8.25 28.35 3.97
C ALA A 219 -6.88 28.84 3.47
N LEU A 220 -6.51 30.08 3.77
CA LEU A 220 -5.29 30.72 3.27
C LEU A 220 -4.01 30.00 3.73
N GLY A 221 -3.95 29.57 4.98
CA GLY A 221 -2.81 28.85 5.57
C GLY A 221 -2.88 27.34 5.40
N GLY A 222 -4.08 26.82 5.21
CA GLY A 222 -4.34 25.40 5.08
C GLY A 222 -5.71 24.98 5.59
N VAL A 223 -6.00 23.70 5.44
CA VAL A 223 -7.25 23.07 5.89
C VAL A 223 -6.93 21.89 6.78
N VAL A 224 -7.65 21.75 7.88
CA VAL A 224 -7.66 20.55 8.72
C VAL A 224 -9.04 19.94 8.64
N HIS A 225 -9.12 18.78 8.01
CA HIS A 225 -10.38 18.05 7.83
C HIS A 225 -10.40 16.82 8.73
N TYR A 226 -11.33 16.79 9.66
CA TYR A 226 -11.61 15.67 10.54
C TYR A 226 -12.71 14.80 9.94
N TYR A 227 -12.46 13.52 9.85
CA TYR A 227 -13.45 12.52 9.45
C TYR A 227 -13.84 11.70 10.66
N THR A 228 -15.12 11.66 10.97
CA THR A 228 -15.62 10.88 12.08
C THR A 228 -15.78 9.40 11.71
N LYS A 229 -15.76 8.55 12.71
CA LYS A 229 -15.99 7.10 12.53
C LYS A 229 -17.41 6.85 12.05
N ASN A 230 -17.55 6.02 11.02
CA ASN A 230 -18.84 5.57 10.58
C ASN A 230 -19.47 4.65 11.64
N PRO A 231 -20.76 4.81 11.98
CA PRO A 231 -21.44 3.91 12.89
C PRO A 231 -21.49 2.50 12.30
N LEU A 232 -21.07 1.51 13.09
CA LEU A 232 -21.24 0.10 12.72
C LEU A 232 -22.72 -0.24 12.91
N ILE A 233 -23.42 -0.43 11.81
CA ILE A 233 -24.79 -0.95 11.83
C ILE A 233 -24.68 -2.47 11.97
N ASN A 234 -24.84 -2.99 13.20
CA ASN A 234 -24.91 -4.42 13.42
C ASN A 234 -26.32 -4.90 13.06
N ASN A 235 -26.42 -5.63 11.94
CA ASN A 235 -27.69 -6.21 11.48
C ASN A 235 -28.09 -7.50 12.24
N GLU A 236 -27.42 -7.86 13.33
CA GLU A 236 -27.86 -8.93 14.17
C GLU A 236 -29.15 -8.51 14.90
N LYS A 237 -30.26 -8.95 14.36
CA LYS A 237 -31.55 -8.97 15.10
C LYS A 237 -31.34 -9.79 16.38
N LYS A 238 -31.43 -9.13 17.53
CA LYS A 238 -31.66 -9.81 18.81
C LYS A 238 -33.00 -10.54 18.79
#